data_9274db23697abf77d5eaac878d5ef1aa
#
_entry.id   9274db23697abf77d5eaac878d5ef1aa
#
_cell.length_a   1.000
_cell.length_b   1.000
_cell.length_c   1.000
_cell.angle_alpha   90.00
_cell.angle_beta   90.00
_cell.angle_gamma   90.00
#
_symmetry.space_group_name_H-M   'P 1'
#
loop_
_entity.id
_entity.type
_entity.pdbx_description
1 polymer ?
#
loop_
_entity_poly.entity_id
_entity_poly.type
_entity_poly.pdbx_seq_one_letter_code
_entity_poly.pdbx_strand_id
1 'polypeptide(L)'
;MEEKDFEENYKILKALSDVNRMKIINTLTNGEMCACKILKDFSITQPTLSHHMKVLTECGLVISKKEGRWMHYLLNVDKIKYFQEFITNLTSIK
;
A
#
# COMPACT_ATOMS: atom_id res chain seq x y z
N MET A 1 7.35 -17.60 -13.23
CA MET A 1 7.63 -16.73 -12.06
C MET A 1 8.99 -17.08 -11.47
N GLU A 2 9.83 -16.08 -11.31
CA GLU A 2 11.16 -16.25 -10.76
C GLU A 2 11.17 -16.11 -9.25
N GLU A 3 12.28 -16.50 -8.61
CA GLU A 3 12.43 -16.38 -7.15
C GLU A 3 12.24 -14.94 -6.67
N LYS A 4 12.73 -13.97 -7.42
CA LYS A 4 12.54 -12.55 -7.04
C LYS A 4 11.09 -12.13 -7.03
N ASP A 5 10.23 -12.74 -7.87
CA ASP A 5 8.81 -12.43 -7.88
C ASP A 5 8.15 -12.92 -6.60
N PHE A 6 8.53 -14.09 -6.11
CA PHE A 6 8.04 -14.61 -4.82
C PHE A 6 8.49 -13.71 -3.67
N GLU A 7 9.76 -13.33 -3.64
CA GLU A 7 10.27 -12.48 -2.56
C GLU A 7 9.61 -11.09 -2.55
N GLU A 8 9.49 -10.48 -3.71
CA GLU A 8 8.89 -9.15 -3.83
C GLU A 8 7.42 -9.16 -3.44
N ASN A 9 6.67 -10.15 -3.90
CA ASN A 9 5.27 -10.27 -3.58
C ASN A 9 5.02 -10.73 -2.14
N TYR A 10 5.96 -11.47 -1.55
CA TYR A 10 5.91 -11.76 -0.12
C TYR A 10 5.93 -10.47 0.71
N LYS A 11 6.77 -9.50 0.35
CA LYS A 11 6.83 -8.20 1.04
C LYS A 11 5.51 -7.45 0.91
N ILE A 12 4.88 -7.52 -0.27
CA ILE A 12 3.56 -6.92 -0.47
C ILE A 12 2.51 -7.58 0.41
N LEU A 13 2.50 -8.91 0.45
CA LEU A 13 1.57 -9.66 1.28
C LEU A 13 1.75 -9.36 2.77
N LYS A 14 3.00 -9.25 3.23
CA LYS A 14 3.28 -8.85 4.60
C LYS A 14 2.73 -7.46 4.90
N ALA A 15 2.94 -6.52 3.98
CA ALA A 15 2.44 -5.17 4.14
C ALA A 15 0.91 -5.14 4.22
N LEU A 16 0.24 -6.00 3.47
CA LEU A 16 -1.22 -6.09 3.46
C LEU A 16 -1.81 -6.89 4.61
N SER A 17 -1.00 -7.62 5.38
CA SER A 17 -1.51 -8.43 6.48
C SER A 17 -1.74 -7.61 7.76
N ASP A 18 -2.44 -6.50 7.60
CA ASP A 18 -2.85 -5.62 8.69
C ASP A 18 -4.15 -4.94 8.25
N VAL A 19 -5.16 -4.98 9.11
CA VAL A 19 -6.50 -4.48 8.75
C VAL A 19 -6.48 -2.99 8.39
N ASN A 20 -5.75 -2.19 9.15
CA ASN A 20 -5.68 -0.75 8.85
C ASN A 20 -4.97 -0.48 7.53
N ARG A 21 -3.89 -1.22 7.24
CA ARG A 21 -3.20 -1.04 5.96
C ARG A 21 -4.09 -1.46 4.78
N MET A 22 -4.86 -2.54 4.91
CA MET A 22 -5.83 -2.91 3.87
C MET A 22 -6.86 -1.81 3.66
N LYS A 23 -7.37 -1.23 4.75
CA LYS A 23 -8.35 -0.14 4.66
C LYS A 23 -7.76 1.11 4.02
N ILE A 24 -6.50 1.42 4.32
CA ILE A 24 -5.79 2.55 3.71
C ILE A 24 -5.68 2.35 2.20
N ILE A 25 -5.23 1.18 1.77
CA ILE A 25 -5.14 0.86 0.33
C ILE A 25 -6.51 1.05 -0.33
N ASN A 26 -7.55 0.49 0.29
CA ASN A 26 -8.90 0.61 -0.26
C ASN A 26 -9.35 2.07 -0.38
N THR A 27 -9.06 2.88 0.63
CA THR A 27 -9.40 4.30 0.62
C THR A 27 -8.68 5.04 -0.50
N LEU A 28 -7.41 4.71 -0.75
CA LEU A 28 -6.61 5.34 -1.80
C LEU A 28 -7.07 4.98 -3.22
N THR A 29 -7.98 4.02 -3.38
CA THR A 29 -8.56 3.74 -4.70
C THR A 29 -9.39 4.92 -5.20
N ASN A 30 -9.81 5.81 -4.31
CA ASN A 30 -10.55 7.02 -4.69
C ASN A 30 -9.64 8.16 -5.16
N GLY A 31 -8.33 7.98 -5.09
CA GLY A 31 -7.36 8.97 -5.51
C GLY A 31 -6.41 9.38 -4.40
N GLU A 32 -5.53 10.31 -4.72
CA GLU A 32 -4.53 10.83 -3.80
C GLU A 32 -5.18 11.44 -2.55
N MET A 33 -4.57 11.18 -1.39
CA MET A 33 -5.06 11.71 -0.12
C MET A 33 -3.94 12.31 0.72
N CYS A 34 -4.26 13.41 1.38
CA CYS A 34 -3.41 14.02 2.40
C CYS A 34 -3.40 13.13 3.66
N ALA A 35 -2.24 13.00 4.31
CA ALA A 35 -2.13 12.33 5.58
C ALA A 35 -3.12 12.89 6.61
N CYS A 36 -3.37 14.18 6.59
CA CYS A 36 -4.30 14.84 7.50
C CYS A 36 -5.72 14.25 7.40
N LYS A 37 -6.17 13.92 6.18
CA LYS A 37 -7.49 13.33 5.99
C LYS A 37 -7.52 11.87 6.45
N ILE A 38 -6.45 11.12 6.19
CA ILE A 38 -6.37 9.73 6.64
C ILE A 38 -6.41 9.66 8.16
N LEU A 39 -5.66 10.52 8.84
CA LEU A 39 -5.67 10.61 10.30
C LEU A 39 -7.09 10.85 10.84
N LYS A 40 -7.80 11.77 10.21
CA LYS A 40 -9.16 12.10 10.61
C LYS A 40 -10.11 10.91 10.45
N ASP A 41 -10.02 10.22 9.31
CA ASP A 41 -10.94 9.14 8.98
C ASP A 41 -10.66 7.85 9.75
N PHE A 42 -9.40 7.61 10.13
CA PHE A 42 -8.99 6.33 10.73
C PHE A 42 -8.86 6.37 12.25
N SER A 43 -8.94 7.55 12.87
CA SER A 43 -8.82 7.70 14.33
C SER A 43 -7.57 7.02 14.91
N ILE A 44 -6.45 7.16 14.21
CA ILE A 44 -5.16 6.64 14.65
C ILE A 44 -4.20 7.80 14.91
N THR A 45 -3.13 7.52 15.66
CA THR A 45 -2.13 8.54 15.93
C THR A 45 -1.25 8.79 14.71
N GLN A 46 -0.62 9.96 14.67
CA GLN A 46 0.30 10.30 13.59
C GLN A 46 1.48 9.34 13.49
N PRO A 47 2.14 8.93 14.60
CA PRO A 47 3.21 7.94 14.51
C PRO A 47 2.73 6.59 13.96
N THR A 48 1.54 6.15 14.33
CA THR A 48 0.96 4.90 13.82
C THR A 48 0.73 4.99 12.32
N LEU A 49 0.15 6.10 11.84
CA LEU A 49 -0.04 6.31 10.40
C LEU A 49 1.30 6.32 9.68
N SER A 50 2.29 7.06 10.20
CA SER A 50 3.61 7.13 9.60
C SER A 50 4.24 5.76 9.44
N HIS A 51 4.07 4.89 10.44
CA HIS A 51 4.57 3.51 10.36
C HIS A 51 3.86 2.72 9.26
N HIS A 52 2.53 2.78 9.21
CA HIS A 52 1.77 2.09 8.16
C HIS A 52 2.18 2.56 6.77
N MET A 53 2.31 3.86 6.59
CA MET A 53 2.66 4.41 5.28
C MET A 53 4.10 4.07 4.90
N LYS A 54 5.02 3.99 5.86
CA LYS A 54 6.39 3.54 5.60
C LYS A 54 6.39 2.11 5.06
N VAL A 55 5.64 1.21 5.70
CA VAL A 55 5.53 -0.19 5.27
C VAL A 55 4.96 -0.26 3.84
N LEU A 56 3.90 0.49 3.57
CA LEU A 56 3.24 0.48 2.26
C LEU A 56 4.08 1.11 1.15
N THR A 57 4.86 2.14 1.46
CA THR A 57 5.75 2.76 0.47
C THR A 57 6.98 1.89 0.21
N GLU A 58 7.52 1.25 1.24
CA GLU A 58 8.69 0.37 1.08
C GLU A 58 8.38 -0.86 0.22
N CYS A 59 7.17 -1.41 0.31
CA CYS A 59 6.79 -2.54 -0.55
C CYS A 59 6.37 -2.11 -1.95
N GLY A 60 6.27 -0.81 -2.20
CA GLY A 60 5.99 -0.25 -3.52
C GLY A 60 4.52 -0.04 -3.86
N LEU A 61 3.58 -0.42 -2.98
CA LEU A 61 2.14 -0.26 -3.28
C LEU A 61 1.69 1.20 -3.26
N VAL A 62 2.36 2.03 -2.47
CA VAL A 62 1.99 3.43 -2.29
C VAL A 62 3.16 4.31 -2.65
N ILE A 63 2.87 5.43 -3.30
CA ILE A 63 3.82 6.49 -3.60
C ILE A 63 3.52 7.64 -2.65
N SER A 64 4.54 8.17 -2.00
CA SER A 64 4.40 9.31 -1.11
C SER A 64 5.04 10.54 -1.74
N LYS A 65 4.43 11.69 -1.52
CA LYS A 65 5.03 12.96 -1.93
C LYS A 65 4.70 14.01 -0.87
N LYS A 66 5.62 14.95 -0.69
CA LYS A 66 5.45 16.01 0.30
C LYS A 66 4.93 17.26 -0.40
N GLU A 67 3.82 17.79 0.12
CA GLU A 67 3.27 19.06 -0.35
C GLU A 67 3.03 19.95 0.88
N GLY A 68 3.79 21.04 0.96
CA GLY A 68 3.76 21.89 2.14
C GLY A 68 4.26 21.14 3.36
N ARG A 69 3.48 21.15 4.43
CA ARG A 69 3.83 20.47 5.68
C ARG A 69 3.22 19.06 5.80
N TRP A 70 2.45 18.61 4.80
CA TRP A 70 1.78 17.33 4.85
C TRP A 70 2.27 16.38 3.77
N MET A 71 2.35 15.10 4.12
CA MET A 71 2.57 14.06 3.13
C MET A 71 1.26 13.77 2.42
N HIS A 72 1.36 13.46 1.13
CA HIS A 72 0.26 12.99 0.30
C HIS A 72 0.60 11.60 -0.19
N TYR A 73 -0.40 10.75 -0.30
CA TYR A 73 -0.23 9.34 -0.68
C TYR A 73 -1.15 8.99 -1.83
N LEU A 74 -0.63 8.17 -2.75
CA LEU A 74 -1.42 7.66 -3.87
C LEU A 74 -0.97 6.24 -4.18
N LEU A 75 -1.84 5.47 -4.81
CA LEU A 75 -1.52 4.10 -5.19
C LEU A 75 -0.54 4.08 -6.35
N ASN A 76 0.42 3.18 -6.30
CA ASN A 76 1.27 2.86 -7.44
C ASN A 76 0.53 1.85 -8.31
N VAL A 77 -0.16 2.33 -9.33
CA VAL A 77 -1.04 1.51 -10.17
C VAL A 77 -0.28 0.36 -10.83
N ASP A 78 0.92 0.62 -11.31
CA ASP A 78 1.73 -0.43 -11.95
C ASP A 78 2.09 -1.54 -10.97
N LYS A 79 2.43 -1.17 -9.73
CA LYS A 79 2.74 -2.16 -8.70
C LYS A 79 1.52 -2.96 -8.28
N ILE A 80 0.37 -2.30 -8.20
CA ILE A 80 -0.92 -2.98 -7.94
C ILE A 80 -1.18 -4.04 -9.01
N LYS A 81 -1.03 -3.67 -10.29
CA LYS A 81 -1.24 -4.61 -11.40
C LYS A 81 -0.27 -5.77 -11.35
N TYR A 82 1.00 -5.49 -11.06
CA TYR A 82 2.03 -6.50 -10.91
C TYR A 82 1.65 -7.52 -9.83
N PHE A 83 1.18 -7.03 -8.68
CA PHE A 83 0.75 -7.88 -7.58
C PHE A 83 -0.49 -8.71 -7.96
N GLN A 84 -1.48 -8.09 -8.59
CA GLN A 84 -2.69 -8.79 -9.04
C GLN A 84 -2.36 -9.93 -9.99
N GLU A 85 -1.46 -9.68 -10.95
CA GLU A 85 -1.01 -10.71 -11.89
C GLU A 85 -0.28 -11.84 -11.18
N PHE A 86 0.55 -11.51 -10.19
CA PHE A 86 1.23 -12.53 -9.39
C PHE A 86 0.22 -13.46 -8.71
N ILE A 87 -0.80 -12.90 -8.06
CA ILE A 87 -1.82 -13.70 -7.37
C ILE A 87 -2.58 -14.56 -8.38
N THR A 88 -2.95 -14.01 -9.53
CA THR A 88 -3.64 -14.74 -10.57
C THR A 88 -2.80 -15.95 -11.03
N ASN A 89 -1.54 -15.72 -11.31
CA ASN A 89 -0.64 -16.80 -11.77
C ASN A 89 -0.36 -17.83 -10.67
N LEU A 90 -0.19 -17.35 -9.43
CA LEU A 90 0.05 -18.22 -8.27
C LEU A 90 -1.09 -19.20 -8.05
N THR A 91 -2.32 -18.73 -8.24
CA THR A 91 -3.53 -19.50 -7.93
C THR A 91 -4.23 -20.05 -9.18
N SER A 92 -3.55 -20.05 -10.31
CA SER A 92 -4.12 -20.54 -11.57
C SER A 92 -4.27 -22.06 -11.52
N ILE A 93 -5.52 -22.51 -11.42
CA ILE A 93 -5.85 -23.95 -11.34
C ILE A 93 -5.81 -24.56 -12.74
N LYS A 94 -5.07 -25.65 -12.87
CA LYS A 94 -4.89 -26.35 -14.15
C LYS A 94 -5.94 -27.42 -14.40
#